data_e2e77cd2c3dbb32ad96b39372ef46c08
#
_entry.id   e2e77cd2c3dbb32ad96b39372ef46c08
#
_cell.length_a   1.000
_cell.length_b   1.000
_cell.length_c   1.000
_cell.angle_alpha   90.00
_cell.angle_beta   90.00
_cell.angle_gamma   90.00
#
_symmetry.space_group_name_H-M   'P 1'
#
loop_
_entity.id
_entity.type
_entity.pdbx_description
1 polymer ?
#
loop_
_entity_poly.entity_id
_entity_poly.type
_entity_poly.pdbx_seq_one_letter_code
_entity_poly.pdbx_strand_id
1 'polypeptide(L)' 'MTSPDMDKLSYVKALIRAGLGRDLIIKITSISMYQYAQIQRELLVA' A
#
# COMPACT_ATOMS: atom_id res chain seq x y z
N MET A 1 -18.51 7.38 5.18
CA MET A 1 -18.24 5.99 4.86
C MET A 1 -17.03 5.91 3.94
N THR A 2 -16.02 5.16 4.34
CA THR A 2 -14.80 5.04 3.53
C THR A 2 -15.03 4.07 2.38
N SER A 3 -14.47 4.42 1.22
CA SER A 3 -14.56 3.50 0.09
C SER A 3 -13.60 2.32 0.31
N PRO A 4 -13.90 1.16 -0.27
CA PRO A 4 -12.99 0.00 -0.15
C PRO A 4 -11.59 0.32 -0.64
N ASP A 5 -11.46 1.16 -1.65
CA ASP A 5 -10.16 1.52 -2.19
C ASP A 5 -9.34 2.31 -1.18
N MET A 6 -9.98 3.24 -0.47
CA MET A 6 -9.27 4.03 0.53
C MET A 6 -8.84 3.18 1.70
N ASP A 7 -9.68 2.23 2.13
CA ASP A 7 -9.30 1.30 3.19
C ASP A 7 -8.11 0.45 2.79
N LYS A 8 -8.10 0.02 1.54
CA LYS A 8 -7.01 -0.80 1.02
C LYS A 8 -5.70 -0.01 0.98
N LEU A 9 -5.78 1.25 0.54
CA LEU A 9 -4.60 2.11 0.50
C LEU A 9 -4.04 2.35 1.90
N SER A 10 -4.92 2.61 2.86
CA SER A 10 -4.49 2.81 4.24
C SER A 10 -3.81 1.56 4.79
N TYR A 11 -4.36 0.40 4.47
CA TYR A 11 -3.80 -0.86 4.92
C TYR A 11 -2.41 -1.07 4.33
N VAL A 12 -2.25 -0.81 3.03
CA VAL A 12 -0.95 -0.95 2.39
C VAL A 12 0.08 -0.02 3.01
N LYS A 13 -0.30 1.22 3.29
CA LYS A 13 0.61 2.17 3.91
C LYS A 13 1.05 1.68 5.29
N ALA A 14 0.13 1.11 6.05
CA ALA A 14 0.46 0.57 7.36
C ALA A 14 1.45 -0.60 7.25
N LEU A 15 1.27 -1.44 6.26
CA LEU A 15 2.18 -2.57 6.05
C LEU A 15 3.57 -2.10 5.65
N ILE A 16 3.65 -1.04 4.84
CA ILE A 16 4.94 -0.47 4.45
C ILE A 16 5.65 0.09 5.68
N ARG A 17 4.92 0.77 6.53
CA ARG A 17 5.50 1.34 7.75
C ARG A 17 5.95 0.26 8.72
N ALA A 18 5.27 -0.88 8.69
CA ALA A 18 5.64 -2.00 9.54
C ALA A 18 6.91 -2.71 9.07
N GLY A 19 7.41 -2.34 7.90
CA GLY A 19 8.66 -2.92 7.40
C GLY A 19 8.49 -4.18 6.58
N LEU A 20 7.28 -4.47 6.13
CA LEU A 20 7.05 -5.66 5.32
C LEU A 20 7.60 -5.46 3.90
N GLY A 21 8.05 -6.54 3.30
CA GLY A 21 8.58 -6.50 1.95
C GLY A 21 7.51 -6.23 0.91
N ARG A 22 7.95 -5.63 -0.21
CA ARG A 22 7.03 -5.31 -1.30
C ARG A 22 6.26 -6.53 -1.80
N ASP A 23 6.98 -7.63 -2.04
CA ASP A 23 6.35 -8.83 -2.57
C ASP A 23 5.27 -9.35 -1.64
N LEU A 24 5.55 -9.31 -0.34
CA LEU A 24 4.60 -9.79 0.64
C LEU A 24 3.35 -8.89 0.67
N ILE A 25 3.56 -7.58 0.63
CA ILE A 25 2.44 -6.64 0.64
C ILE A 25 1.56 -6.83 -0.58
N ILE A 26 2.15 -6.95 -1.75
CA ILE A 26 1.41 -7.16 -2.98
C ILE A 26 0.62 -8.47 -2.92
N LYS A 27 1.23 -9.50 -2.36
CA LYS A 27 0.58 -10.80 -2.25
C LYS A 27 -0.62 -10.75 -1.30
N ILE A 28 -0.47 -10.07 -0.18
CA ILE A 28 -1.54 -9.99 0.82
C ILE A 28 -2.69 -9.12 0.33
N THR A 29 -2.36 -7.98 -0.28
CA THR A 29 -3.38 -6.99 -0.65
C THR A 29 -3.90 -7.17 -2.07
N SER A 30 -3.21 -7.96 -2.87
CA SER A 30 -3.57 -8.19 -4.28
C SER A 30 -3.55 -6.93 -5.13
N ILE A 31 -2.79 -5.91 -4.72
CA ILE A 31 -2.63 -4.71 -5.54
C ILE A 31 -1.58 -4.96 -6.60
N SER A 32 -1.55 -4.10 -7.63
CA SER A 32 -0.55 -4.20 -8.67
C SER A 32 0.74 -3.52 -8.23
N MET A 33 1.83 -3.86 -8.91
CA MET A 33 3.11 -3.20 -8.66
C MET A 33 3.02 -1.70 -8.93
N TYR A 34 2.21 -1.33 -9.92
CA TYR A 34 2.00 0.09 -10.24
C TYR A 34 1.36 0.82 -9.06
N GLN A 35 0.35 0.22 -8.47
CA GLN A 35 -0.31 0.81 -7.31
C GLN A 35 0.63 0.90 -6.12
N TYR A 36 1.42 -0.13 -5.89
CA TYR A 36 2.40 -0.11 -4.82
C TYR A 36 3.40 1.02 -5.01
N ALA A 37 3.90 1.19 -6.23
CA ALA A 37 4.86 2.25 -6.52
C ALA A 37 4.27 3.63 -6.27
N GLN A 38 3.00 3.83 -6.64
CA GLN A 38 2.33 5.10 -6.38
C GLN A 38 2.20 5.39 -4.90
N ILE A 39 1.81 4.39 -4.13
CA ILE A 39 1.66 4.56 -2.68
C ILE A 39 3.00 4.87 -2.05
N GLN A 40 4.04 4.18 -2.47
CA GLN A 40 5.37 4.40 -1.94
C GLN A 40 5.86 5.81 -2.23
N ARG A 41 5.59 6.31 -3.43
CA ARG A 41 5.96 7.68 -3.79
C ARG A 41 5.26 8.69 -2.90
N GLU A 42 3.98 8.47 -2.62
CA GLU A 42 3.25 9.38 -1.74
C GLU A 42 3.86 9.42 -0.35
N LEU A 43 4.27 8.28 0.16
CA LEU A 43 4.89 8.23 1.47
C LEU A 43 6.23 8.94 1.50
N LEU A 44 6.99 8.83 0.41
CA LEU A 44 8.31 9.48 0.32
C LEU A 44 8.19 10.99 0.18
N VAL A 45 7.16 11.45 -0.51
CA VAL A 45 6.94 12.87 -0.74
C VAL A 45 6.40 13.57 0.50
N ALA A 46 5.62 12.85 1.27
CA ALA A 46 5.06 13.40 2.50
C ALA A 46 6.14 13.54 3.56
#